data_2610b122acd95d24ced60991088b1c43
#
_entry.id   2610b122acd95d24ced60991088b1c43
#
_cell.length_a   1.000
_cell.length_b   1.000
_cell.length_c   1.000
_cell.angle_alpha   90.00
_cell.angle_beta   90.00
_cell.angle_gamma   90.00
#
_symmetry.space_group_name_H-M   'P 1'
#
loop_
_entity.id
_entity.type
_entity.pdbx_description
1 polymer ?
#
loop_
_entity_poly.entity_id
_entity_poly.type
_entity_poly.pdbx_seq_one_letter_code
_entity_poly.pdbx_strand_id
1 'polypeptide(L)'
;IVMPITTPQVKIDAVKAHGGKWVELVLTGDSYSDAYQEAQLLQKKKGYTFIHPFDDPDVIAGQGTIAKEILDQHPDPIDAIFVAIGGGGLISGIGAYIKSVRPKIKVIGVQTVDSDAMKQSLHLGKRIELKEVGLFSDGTAVKLVGEETFRLCEKYVDGIVRVTTDEACAAIKDVFQDTRSILEPAGALAVAGLKQYAAEMGLQNQTLVAISCGANMNFDRLRFVAERAEVGEQREAIFAITVPEERGSFRKFCDLLGPTNVTEFNYRMSDSTKANIFVGIQIGNRAQ
;
A
#
# COMPACT_ATOMS: atom_id res chain seq x y z
N ILE A 1 -16.77 16.22 10.86
CA ILE A 1 -16.05 15.27 9.97
C ILE A 1 -17.01 14.81 8.87
N VAL A 2 -16.57 14.84 7.62
CA VAL A 2 -17.36 14.39 6.47
C VAL A 2 -16.74 13.11 5.92
N MET A 3 -17.57 12.11 5.66
CA MET A 3 -17.14 10.80 5.12
C MET A 3 -18.13 10.30 4.07
N PRO A 4 -17.68 9.48 3.08
CA PRO A 4 -18.61 8.76 2.21
C PRO A 4 -19.52 7.82 2.99
N ILE A 5 -20.71 7.54 2.46
CA ILE A 5 -21.64 6.55 3.07
C ILE A 5 -21.06 5.12 2.98
N THR A 6 -20.14 4.90 2.05
CA THR A 6 -19.41 3.63 1.85
C THR A 6 -18.29 3.40 2.87
N THR A 7 -18.06 4.36 3.79
CA THR A 7 -17.01 4.24 4.82
C THR A 7 -17.28 3.04 5.71
N PRO A 8 -16.27 2.17 5.95
CA PRO A 8 -16.41 1.03 6.84
C PRO A 8 -16.91 1.41 8.23
N GLN A 9 -17.85 0.63 8.79
CA GLN A 9 -18.50 0.92 10.08
C GLN A 9 -17.49 1.11 11.22
N VAL A 10 -16.40 0.33 11.22
CA VAL A 10 -15.32 0.44 12.22
C VAL A 10 -14.70 1.85 12.27
N LYS A 11 -14.54 2.51 11.13
CA LYS A 11 -14.01 3.89 11.05
C LYS A 11 -15.03 4.90 11.56
N ILE A 12 -16.31 4.69 11.22
CA ILE A 12 -17.43 5.53 11.69
C ILE A 12 -17.55 5.46 13.23
N ASP A 13 -17.49 4.25 13.78
CA ASP A 13 -17.60 4.01 15.21
C ASP A 13 -16.39 4.59 15.97
N ALA A 14 -15.18 4.47 15.42
CA ALA A 14 -13.99 5.09 15.99
C ALA A 14 -14.11 6.61 16.05
N VAL A 15 -14.59 7.26 15.00
CA VAL A 15 -14.82 8.72 14.98
C VAL A 15 -15.85 9.12 16.04
N LYS A 16 -16.94 8.38 16.18
CA LYS A 16 -17.96 8.64 17.21
C LYS A 16 -17.42 8.43 18.62
N ALA A 17 -16.68 7.33 18.84
CA ALA A 17 -16.11 6.99 20.15
C ALA A 17 -15.09 8.03 20.63
N HIS A 18 -14.17 8.44 19.75
CA HIS A 18 -13.14 9.43 20.09
C HIS A 18 -13.67 10.86 20.09
N GLY A 19 -14.58 11.20 19.19
CA GLY A 19 -15.14 12.54 19.06
C GLY A 19 -16.20 12.88 20.10
N GLY A 20 -16.97 11.89 20.54
CA GLY A 20 -18.06 12.05 21.49
C GLY A 20 -18.99 13.19 21.08
N LYS A 21 -19.36 14.06 22.04
CA LYS A 21 -20.22 15.23 21.80
C LYS A 21 -19.58 16.38 21.03
N TRP A 22 -18.27 16.30 20.77
CA TRP A 22 -17.51 17.37 20.11
C TRP A 22 -17.42 17.19 18.59
N VAL A 23 -17.87 16.07 18.06
CA VAL A 23 -17.80 15.74 16.63
C VAL A 23 -19.21 15.61 16.05
N GLU A 24 -19.46 16.40 15.00
CA GLU A 24 -20.56 16.20 14.08
C GLU A 24 -20.07 15.36 12.90
N LEU A 25 -20.67 14.19 12.68
CA LEU A 25 -20.34 13.31 11.57
C LEU A 25 -21.38 13.44 10.46
N VAL A 26 -20.94 13.80 9.28
CA VAL A 26 -21.78 13.90 8.07
C VAL A 26 -21.37 12.78 7.11
N LEU A 27 -22.31 11.88 6.79
CA LEU A 27 -22.14 10.84 5.79
C LEU A 27 -22.82 11.27 4.50
N THR A 28 -22.06 11.36 3.39
CA THR A 28 -22.58 11.87 2.13
C THR A 28 -21.80 11.31 0.92
N GLY A 29 -22.52 11.07 -0.18
CA GLY A 29 -21.95 10.54 -1.41
C GLY A 29 -21.31 9.16 -1.26
N ASP A 30 -20.84 8.62 -2.36
CA ASP A 30 -20.26 7.27 -2.42
C ASP A 30 -18.74 7.29 -2.48
N SER A 31 -18.14 8.45 -2.70
CA SER A 31 -16.70 8.61 -2.93
C SER A 31 -16.07 9.66 -2.01
N TYR A 32 -14.73 9.59 -1.91
CA TYR A 32 -13.93 10.64 -1.26
C TYR A 32 -14.20 12.02 -1.90
N SER A 33 -14.36 12.08 -3.21
CA SER A 33 -14.61 13.35 -3.93
C SER A 33 -15.94 13.99 -3.52
N ASP A 34 -16.97 13.18 -3.33
CA ASP A 34 -18.29 13.68 -2.87
C ASP A 34 -18.20 14.23 -1.45
N ALA A 35 -17.55 13.48 -0.56
CA ALA A 35 -17.31 13.93 0.81
C ALA A 35 -16.47 15.21 0.88
N TYR A 36 -15.45 15.32 0.00
CA TYR A 36 -14.63 16.53 -0.10
C TYR A 36 -15.44 17.75 -0.55
N GLN A 37 -16.30 17.60 -1.57
CA GLN A 37 -17.17 18.68 -2.04
C GLN A 37 -18.11 19.16 -0.93
N GLU A 38 -18.73 18.23 -0.18
CA GLU A 38 -19.59 18.60 0.94
C GLU A 38 -18.81 19.29 2.05
N ALA A 39 -17.60 18.82 2.37
CA ALA A 39 -16.73 19.48 3.34
C ALA A 39 -16.42 20.93 2.94
N GLN A 40 -16.15 21.19 1.65
CA GLN A 40 -15.94 22.55 1.15
C GLN A 40 -17.22 23.42 1.20
N LEU A 41 -18.39 22.83 0.95
CA LEU A 41 -19.66 23.54 1.11
C LEU A 41 -19.91 23.91 2.57
N LEU A 42 -19.65 23.00 3.51
CA LEU A 42 -19.75 23.27 4.94
C LEU A 42 -18.76 24.33 5.41
N GLN A 43 -17.52 24.30 4.90
CA GLN A 43 -16.53 25.33 5.15
C GLN A 43 -17.07 26.71 4.77
N LYS A 44 -17.59 26.86 3.55
CA LYS A 44 -18.13 28.12 3.05
C LYS A 44 -19.36 28.58 3.82
N LYS A 45 -20.26 27.65 4.14
CA LYS A 45 -21.55 27.94 4.80
C LYS A 45 -21.40 28.26 6.28
N LYS A 46 -20.56 27.53 7.00
CA LYS A 46 -20.41 27.61 8.46
C LYS A 46 -19.12 28.31 8.92
N GLY A 47 -18.24 28.70 7.99
CA GLY A 47 -16.96 29.35 8.31
C GLY A 47 -15.95 28.43 9.00
N TYR A 48 -16.05 27.12 8.80
CA TYR A 48 -15.13 26.16 9.40
C TYR A 48 -13.75 26.24 8.73
N THR A 49 -12.72 25.95 9.49
CA THR A 49 -11.38 25.73 8.92
C THR A 49 -11.32 24.34 8.32
N PHE A 50 -11.02 24.27 7.02
CA PHE A 50 -10.80 22.98 6.36
C PHE A 50 -9.36 22.52 6.59
N ILE A 51 -9.19 21.33 7.15
CA ILE A 51 -7.88 20.68 7.31
C ILE A 51 -7.75 19.67 6.19
N HIS A 52 -6.88 19.97 5.20
CA HIS A 52 -6.64 19.06 4.09
C HIS A 52 -5.85 17.84 4.55
N PRO A 53 -6.22 16.61 4.15
CA PRO A 53 -5.58 15.39 4.66
C PRO A 53 -4.11 15.23 4.30
N PHE A 54 -3.61 15.90 3.26
CA PHE A 54 -2.21 15.79 2.82
C PHE A 54 -1.65 17.03 2.12
N ASP A 55 -2.47 17.90 1.54
CA ASP A 55 -2.01 19.04 0.71
C ASP A 55 -2.19 20.38 1.43
N ASP A 56 -1.67 20.44 2.64
CA ASP A 56 -1.70 21.60 3.51
C ASP A 56 -0.30 21.78 4.13
N PRO A 57 0.30 22.99 4.06
CA PRO A 57 1.66 23.23 4.57
C PRO A 57 1.85 22.85 6.04
N ASP A 58 0.86 23.12 6.90
CA ASP A 58 0.95 22.82 8.34
C ASP A 58 0.84 21.31 8.58
N VAL A 59 -0.04 20.62 7.83
CA VAL A 59 -0.14 19.16 7.86
C VAL A 59 1.15 18.52 7.38
N ILE A 60 1.72 18.99 6.27
CA ILE A 60 3.01 18.52 5.73
C ILE A 60 4.14 18.75 6.75
N ALA A 61 4.21 19.93 7.37
CA ALA A 61 5.21 20.22 8.38
C ALA A 61 5.09 19.29 9.59
N GLY A 62 3.85 18.98 10.02
CA GLY A 62 3.58 17.99 11.06
C GLY A 62 4.14 16.61 10.71
N GLN A 63 4.04 16.15 9.47
CA GLN A 63 4.65 14.88 9.02
C GLN A 63 6.19 14.91 9.06
N GLY A 64 6.80 16.08 8.93
CA GLY A 64 8.26 16.25 9.04
C GLY A 64 8.82 15.91 10.42
N THR A 65 8.00 15.96 11.49
CA THR A 65 8.41 15.57 12.85
C THR A 65 8.86 14.12 12.95
N ILE A 66 8.30 13.22 12.10
CA ILE A 66 8.72 11.82 12.00
C ILE A 66 10.21 11.74 11.65
N ALA A 67 10.64 12.50 10.66
CA ALA A 67 12.04 12.52 10.25
C ALA A 67 12.97 13.07 11.35
N LYS A 68 12.51 14.09 12.08
CA LYS A 68 13.24 14.61 13.24
C LYS A 68 13.42 13.53 14.31
N GLU A 69 12.34 12.83 14.67
CA GLU A 69 12.39 11.78 15.68
C GLU A 69 13.28 10.60 15.26
N ILE A 70 13.26 10.20 13.98
CA ILE A 70 14.16 9.17 13.46
C ILE A 70 15.61 9.59 13.65
N LEU A 71 15.98 10.82 13.29
CA LEU A 71 17.36 11.29 13.41
C LEU A 71 17.81 11.49 14.88
N ASP A 72 16.87 11.81 15.77
CA ASP A 72 17.15 11.91 17.21
C ASP A 72 17.35 10.52 17.84
N GLN A 73 16.56 9.51 17.42
CA GLN A 73 16.62 8.15 17.95
C GLN A 73 17.75 7.31 17.33
N HIS A 74 18.14 7.62 16.09
CA HIS A 74 19.21 6.93 15.38
C HIS A 74 20.23 7.95 14.87
N PRO A 75 21.22 8.33 15.69
CA PRO A 75 22.24 9.34 15.34
C PRO A 75 23.25 8.84 14.30
N ASP A 76 23.38 7.52 14.14
CA ASP A 76 24.27 6.89 13.18
C ASP A 76 23.87 7.17 11.72
N PRO A 77 24.78 6.96 10.76
CA PRO A 77 24.46 7.18 9.35
C PRO A 77 23.29 6.33 8.86
N ILE A 78 22.38 6.97 8.13
CA ILE A 78 21.26 6.35 7.39
C ILE A 78 21.54 6.55 5.91
N ASP A 79 21.42 5.49 5.10
CA ASP A 79 21.61 5.54 3.65
C ASP A 79 20.33 5.93 2.91
N ALA A 80 19.20 5.35 3.31
CA ALA A 80 17.91 5.66 2.69
C ALA A 80 16.73 5.49 3.65
N ILE A 81 15.67 6.31 3.43
CA ILE A 81 14.39 6.22 4.12
C ILE A 81 13.30 5.94 3.08
N PHE A 82 12.49 4.91 3.31
CA PHE A 82 11.39 4.46 2.46
C PHE A 82 10.06 4.91 3.04
N VAL A 83 9.22 5.54 2.22
CA VAL A 83 7.98 6.19 2.65
C VAL A 83 6.85 5.86 1.70
N ALA A 84 5.72 5.36 2.21
CA ALA A 84 4.52 5.14 1.41
C ALA A 84 3.95 6.47 0.89
N ILE A 85 3.47 6.48 -0.35
CA ILE A 85 2.87 7.64 -0.99
C ILE A 85 1.42 7.36 -1.39
N GLY A 86 0.49 8.10 -0.79
CA GLY A 86 -0.83 8.34 -1.34
C GLY A 86 -0.89 9.72 -1.99
N GLY A 87 -1.43 10.72 -1.30
CA GLY A 87 -1.44 12.11 -1.75
C GLY A 87 -0.11 12.87 -1.65
N GLY A 88 0.88 12.31 -0.95
CA GLY A 88 2.24 12.83 -0.87
C GLY A 88 2.58 13.60 0.42
N GLY A 89 1.63 13.81 1.35
CA GLY A 89 1.86 14.61 2.57
C GLY A 89 3.00 14.08 3.45
N LEU A 90 2.98 12.76 3.73
CA LEU A 90 3.97 12.11 4.58
C LEU A 90 5.40 12.26 4.01
N ILE A 91 5.60 11.86 2.77
CA ILE A 91 6.93 11.90 2.14
C ILE A 91 7.43 13.33 1.92
N SER A 92 6.51 14.28 1.66
CA SER A 92 6.86 15.70 1.50
C SER A 92 7.42 16.27 2.79
N GLY A 93 6.79 16.00 3.93
CA GLY A 93 7.27 16.45 5.24
C GLY A 93 8.60 15.82 5.61
N ILE A 94 8.70 14.48 5.50
CA ILE A 94 9.93 13.75 5.77
C ILE A 94 11.06 14.22 4.85
N GLY A 95 10.79 14.30 3.54
CA GLY A 95 11.78 14.72 2.52
C GLY A 95 12.29 16.12 2.75
N ALA A 96 11.41 17.09 3.00
CA ALA A 96 11.79 18.46 3.28
C ALA A 96 12.71 18.57 4.52
N TYR A 97 12.37 17.86 5.60
CA TYR A 97 13.20 17.87 6.80
C TYR A 97 14.54 17.16 6.58
N ILE A 98 14.54 15.95 6.04
CA ILE A 98 15.76 15.16 5.79
C ILE A 98 16.71 15.93 4.88
N LYS A 99 16.24 16.48 3.78
CA LYS A 99 17.10 17.18 2.82
C LYS A 99 17.64 18.50 3.36
N SER A 100 16.99 19.11 4.36
CA SER A 100 17.51 20.31 5.04
C SER A 100 18.59 19.99 6.07
N VAL A 101 18.53 18.83 6.76
CA VAL A 101 19.42 18.49 7.88
C VAL A 101 20.50 17.47 7.49
N ARG A 102 20.14 16.44 6.73
CA ARG A 102 21.01 15.34 6.29
C ARG A 102 20.82 15.08 4.79
N PRO A 103 21.21 15.98 3.87
CA PRO A 103 20.87 15.92 2.44
C PRO A 103 21.41 14.69 1.70
N LYS A 104 22.37 13.96 2.27
CA LYS A 104 22.93 12.74 1.67
C LYS A 104 22.00 11.53 1.84
N ILE A 105 21.09 11.53 2.81
CA ILE A 105 20.12 10.45 3.00
C ILE A 105 19.17 10.45 1.79
N LYS A 106 19.02 9.30 1.15
CA LYS A 106 18.04 9.12 0.08
C LYS A 106 16.63 9.02 0.65
N VAL A 107 15.69 9.72 0.04
CA VAL A 107 14.25 9.64 0.35
C VAL A 107 13.56 8.94 -0.81
N ILE A 108 13.13 7.72 -0.57
CA ILE A 108 12.54 6.84 -1.58
C ILE A 108 11.05 6.66 -1.30
N GLY A 109 10.23 7.06 -2.26
CA GLY A 109 8.80 6.84 -2.21
C GLY A 109 8.42 5.41 -2.58
N VAL A 110 7.31 4.92 -2.02
CA VAL A 110 6.75 3.61 -2.40
C VAL A 110 5.28 3.77 -2.71
N GLN A 111 4.88 3.29 -3.88
CA GLN A 111 3.49 3.25 -4.35
C GLN A 111 3.12 1.84 -4.82
N THR A 112 1.83 1.54 -4.87
CA THR A 112 1.36 0.32 -5.55
C THR A 112 1.38 0.52 -7.07
N VAL A 113 1.52 -0.58 -7.81
CA VAL A 113 1.53 -0.55 -9.29
C VAL A 113 0.22 -0.02 -9.88
N ASP A 114 -0.87 -0.14 -9.15
CA ASP A 114 -2.23 0.25 -9.53
C ASP A 114 -2.71 1.59 -8.92
N SER A 115 -1.83 2.28 -8.18
CA SER A 115 -2.10 3.61 -7.60
C SER A 115 -0.81 4.45 -7.53
N ASP A 116 -0.20 4.70 -8.67
CA ASP A 116 1.13 5.33 -8.80
C ASP A 116 1.08 6.79 -9.32
N ALA A 117 0.06 7.54 -8.94
CA ALA A 117 -0.16 8.93 -9.40
C ALA A 117 1.06 9.84 -9.23
N MET A 118 1.78 9.77 -8.10
CA MET A 118 2.96 10.60 -7.86
C MET A 118 4.10 10.22 -8.80
N LYS A 119 4.37 8.93 -8.98
CA LYS A 119 5.43 8.47 -9.89
C LYS A 119 5.20 8.93 -11.32
N GLN A 120 3.97 8.74 -11.82
CA GLN A 120 3.62 9.20 -13.18
C GLN A 120 3.67 10.72 -13.29
N SER A 121 3.21 11.45 -12.27
CA SER A 121 3.24 12.91 -12.25
C SER A 121 4.67 13.45 -12.30
N LEU A 122 5.58 12.90 -11.50
CA LEU A 122 7.00 13.29 -11.51
C LEU A 122 7.68 12.94 -12.84
N HIS A 123 7.35 11.80 -13.43
CA HIS A 123 7.89 11.42 -14.74
C HIS A 123 7.47 12.39 -15.86
N LEU A 124 6.23 12.89 -15.80
CA LEU A 124 5.67 13.82 -16.80
C LEU A 124 5.92 15.29 -16.48
N GLY A 125 6.48 15.61 -15.31
CA GLY A 125 6.70 16.99 -14.86
C GLY A 125 5.41 17.77 -14.62
N LYS A 126 4.28 17.11 -14.41
CA LYS A 126 2.97 17.70 -14.12
C LYS A 126 2.07 16.72 -13.40
N ARG A 127 1.18 17.24 -12.55
CA ARG A 127 0.18 16.42 -11.90
C ARG A 127 -0.75 15.76 -12.93
N ILE A 128 -0.96 14.47 -12.78
CA ILE A 128 -1.91 13.70 -13.58
C ILE A 128 -2.96 13.07 -12.67
N GLU A 129 -4.16 12.90 -13.20
CA GLU A 129 -5.24 12.18 -12.55
C GLU A 129 -5.36 10.78 -13.13
N LEU A 130 -5.27 9.76 -12.27
CA LEU A 130 -5.49 8.36 -12.66
C LEU A 130 -6.97 8.12 -12.91
N LYS A 131 -7.31 7.38 -13.96
CA LYS A 131 -8.69 6.96 -14.24
C LYS A 131 -9.24 6.09 -13.12
N GLU A 132 -8.45 5.14 -12.67
CA GLU A 132 -8.78 4.16 -11.64
C GLU A 132 -7.60 3.99 -10.69
N VAL A 133 -7.87 3.51 -9.48
CA VAL A 133 -6.86 3.15 -8.47
C VAL A 133 -7.22 1.83 -7.82
N GLY A 134 -6.22 1.05 -7.47
CA GLY A 134 -6.40 -0.18 -6.71
C GLY A 134 -6.87 0.11 -5.28
N LEU A 135 -7.81 -0.68 -4.79
CA LEU A 135 -8.44 -0.46 -3.48
C LEU A 135 -7.85 -1.35 -2.37
N PHE A 136 -6.88 -2.22 -2.69
CA PHE A 136 -6.27 -3.06 -1.67
C PHE A 136 -5.52 -2.22 -0.63
N SER A 137 -4.74 -1.25 -1.09
CA SER A 137 -4.04 -0.28 -0.24
C SER A 137 -4.86 1.02 -0.17
N ASP A 138 -6.05 0.97 0.45
CA ASP A 138 -7.01 2.06 0.49
C ASP A 138 -6.46 3.35 1.10
N GLY A 139 -5.55 3.25 2.09
CA GLY A 139 -4.87 4.40 2.69
C GLY A 139 -3.95 5.18 1.73
N THR A 140 -3.58 4.59 0.57
CA THR A 140 -2.75 5.22 -0.47
C THR A 140 -3.45 5.32 -1.84
N ALA A 141 -4.72 4.94 -1.93
CA ALA A 141 -5.51 4.94 -3.16
C ALA A 141 -5.94 6.37 -3.56
N VAL A 142 -5.01 7.15 -4.09
CA VAL A 142 -5.22 8.55 -4.45
C VAL A 142 -5.09 8.72 -5.97
N LYS A 143 -6.14 9.25 -6.61
CA LYS A 143 -6.15 9.48 -8.06
C LYS A 143 -5.31 10.69 -8.49
N LEU A 144 -5.34 11.75 -7.69
CA LEU A 144 -4.65 13.00 -7.97
C LEU A 144 -3.88 13.45 -6.73
N VAL A 145 -2.57 13.58 -6.85
CA VAL A 145 -1.69 14.09 -5.79
C VAL A 145 -1.92 15.58 -5.54
N GLY A 146 -1.53 16.07 -4.37
CA GLY A 146 -1.64 17.48 -4.02
C GLY A 146 -0.74 18.36 -4.89
N GLU A 147 -1.01 19.65 -4.92
CA GLU A 147 -0.20 20.62 -5.64
C GLU A 147 1.11 20.89 -4.91
N GLU A 148 1.01 21.19 -3.63
CA GLU A 148 2.18 21.44 -2.79
C GLU A 148 3.00 20.15 -2.57
N THR A 149 2.31 19.00 -2.36
CA THR A 149 3.01 17.73 -2.21
C THR A 149 3.75 17.32 -3.48
N PHE A 150 3.19 17.56 -4.67
CA PHE A 150 3.87 17.34 -5.94
C PHE A 150 5.14 18.20 -6.05
N ARG A 151 5.03 19.52 -5.80
CA ARG A 151 6.16 20.45 -5.82
C ARG A 151 7.29 20.04 -4.86
N LEU A 152 6.92 19.56 -3.66
CA LEU A 152 7.90 19.13 -2.66
C LEU A 152 8.53 17.78 -3.04
N CYS A 153 7.74 16.83 -3.56
CA CYS A 153 8.26 15.56 -4.05
C CYS A 153 9.24 15.74 -5.21
N GLU A 154 8.93 16.64 -6.17
CA GLU A 154 9.83 16.96 -7.27
C GLU A 154 11.20 17.47 -6.77
N LYS A 155 11.20 18.19 -5.65
CA LYS A 155 12.42 18.78 -5.08
C LYS A 155 13.20 17.83 -4.17
N TYR A 156 12.52 16.97 -3.42
CA TYR A 156 13.13 16.28 -2.28
C TYR A 156 13.12 14.75 -2.37
N VAL A 157 12.41 14.15 -3.31
CA VAL A 157 12.34 12.69 -3.46
C VAL A 157 13.37 12.21 -4.48
N ASP A 158 14.21 11.27 -4.08
CA ASP A 158 15.29 10.74 -4.94
C ASP A 158 14.83 9.65 -5.90
N GLY A 159 13.68 9.03 -5.62
CA GLY A 159 13.10 7.99 -6.49
C GLY A 159 11.81 7.41 -5.93
N ILE A 160 11.08 6.69 -6.78
CA ILE A 160 9.85 5.99 -6.38
C ILE A 160 9.88 4.55 -6.88
N VAL A 161 9.76 3.61 -5.94
CA VAL A 161 9.57 2.18 -6.17
C VAL A 161 8.08 1.88 -6.28
N ARG A 162 7.69 0.91 -7.12
CA ARG A 162 6.32 0.41 -7.21
C ARG A 162 6.29 -1.05 -6.79
N VAL A 163 5.37 -1.38 -5.90
CA VAL A 163 5.18 -2.73 -5.39
C VAL A 163 3.80 -3.27 -5.78
N THR A 164 3.73 -4.57 -5.92
CA THR A 164 2.49 -5.30 -6.17
C THR A 164 1.72 -5.54 -4.88
N THR A 165 0.46 -5.94 -4.99
CA THR A 165 -0.35 -6.40 -3.85
C THR A 165 0.31 -7.57 -3.11
N ASP A 166 0.94 -8.49 -3.83
CA ASP A 166 1.57 -9.68 -3.27
C ASP A 166 2.81 -9.33 -2.44
N GLU A 167 3.64 -8.41 -2.94
CA GLU A 167 4.79 -7.89 -2.21
C GLU A 167 4.38 -7.13 -0.95
N ALA A 168 3.28 -6.37 -1.01
CA ALA A 168 2.71 -5.72 0.17
C ALA A 168 2.21 -6.75 1.19
N CYS A 169 1.53 -7.83 0.76
CA CYS A 169 1.09 -8.92 1.63
C CYS A 169 2.29 -9.65 2.28
N ALA A 170 3.35 -9.91 1.51
CA ALA A 170 4.58 -10.49 2.05
C ALA A 170 5.21 -9.58 3.13
N ALA A 171 5.24 -8.27 2.91
CA ALA A 171 5.74 -7.33 3.90
C ALA A 171 4.88 -7.28 5.19
N ILE A 172 3.55 -7.39 5.08
CA ILE A 172 2.67 -7.52 6.26
C ILE A 172 3.03 -8.76 7.07
N LYS A 173 3.25 -9.90 6.38
CA LYS A 173 3.66 -11.17 7.01
C LYS A 173 5.00 -11.03 7.72
N ASP A 174 6.02 -10.44 7.07
CA ASP A 174 7.34 -10.24 7.66
C ASP A 174 7.25 -9.43 8.96
N VAL A 175 6.58 -8.27 8.91
CA VAL A 175 6.42 -7.42 10.11
C VAL A 175 5.68 -8.16 11.21
N PHE A 176 4.64 -8.94 10.87
CA PHE A 176 3.94 -9.75 11.86
C PHE A 176 4.84 -10.81 12.49
N GLN A 177 5.66 -11.49 11.69
CA GLN A 177 6.57 -12.53 12.19
C GLN A 177 7.61 -11.97 13.14
N ASP A 178 8.13 -10.78 12.88
CA ASP A 178 9.17 -10.15 13.68
C ASP A 178 8.62 -9.44 14.92
N THR A 179 7.48 -8.75 14.79
CA THR A 179 7.00 -7.82 15.83
C THR A 179 5.70 -8.24 16.51
N ARG A 180 4.96 -9.20 15.92
CA ARG A 180 3.57 -9.55 16.27
C ARG A 180 2.57 -8.42 16.06
N SER A 181 2.94 -7.41 15.27
CA SER A 181 2.07 -6.31 14.87
C SER A 181 1.55 -6.53 13.46
N ILE A 182 0.27 -6.25 13.24
CA ILE A 182 -0.36 -6.38 11.91
C ILE A 182 -0.48 -4.97 11.33
N LEU A 183 0.26 -4.71 10.25
CA LEU A 183 0.12 -3.48 9.49
C LEU A 183 -1.06 -3.57 8.51
N GLU A 184 -1.71 -2.44 8.25
CA GLU A 184 -2.59 -2.34 7.09
C GLU A 184 -1.79 -2.34 5.78
N PRO A 185 -2.40 -2.62 4.61
CA PRO A 185 -1.67 -2.66 3.34
C PRO A 185 -0.85 -1.38 3.06
N ALA A 186 -1.43 -0.20 3.28
CA ALA A 186 -0.73 1.07 3.11
C ALA A 186 0.48 1.21 4.06
N GLY A 187 0.34 0.71 5.29
CA GLY A 187 1.40 0.74 6.29
C GLY A 187 2.60 -0.13 5.97
N ALA A 188 2.41 -1.20 5.20
CA ALA A 188 3.45 -2.15 4.84
C ALA A 188 4.21 -1.79 3.54
N LEU A 189 3.72 -0.83 2.76
CA LEU A 189 4.32 -0.48 1.46
C LEU A 189 5.79 -0.11 1.56
N ALA A 190 6.17 0.66 2.57
CA ALA A 190 7.56 1.09 2.74
C ALA A 190 8.51 -0.09 2.95
N VAL A 191 8.09 -1.11 3.71
CA VAL A 191 8.85 -2.35 3.91
C VAL A 191 8.96 -3.15 2.61
N ALA A 192 7.84 -3.30 1.87
CA ALA A 192 7.85 -3.97 0.57
C ALA A 192 8.81 -3.30 -0.42
N GLY A 193 8.74 -1.96 -0.54
CA GLY A 193 9.61 -1.19 -1.41
C GLY A 193 11.08 -1.22 -1.00
N LEU A 194 11.37 -1.24 0.30
CA LEU A 194 12.72 -1.42 0.82
C LEU A 194 13.30 -2.77 0.40
N LYS A 195 12.54 -3.86 0.57
CA LYS A 195 12.97 -5.21 0.18
C LYS A 195 13.27 -5.29 -1.31
N GLN A 196 12.36 -4.80 -2.16
CA GLN A 196 12.54 -4.76 -3.60
C GLN A 196 13.78 -3.95 -3.99
N TYR A 197 13.90 -2.73 -3.48
CA TYR A 197 15.02 -1.83 -3.78
C TYR A 197 16.37 -2.43 -3.36
N ALA A 198 16.44 -3.02 -2.16
CA ALA A 198 17.66 -3.65 -1.66
C ALA A 198 18.09 -4.83 -2.55
N ALA A 199 17.14 -5.66 -2.99
CA ALA A 199 17.39 -6.78 -3.88
C ALA A 199 17.84 -6.33 -5.28
N GLU A 200 17.14 -5.37 -5.90
CA GLU A 200 17.44 -4.85 -7.23
C GLU A 200 18.81 -4.17 -7.29
N MET A 201 19.18 -3.45 -6.24
CA MET A 201 20.44 -2.70 -6.17
C MET A 201 21.60 -3.53 -5.58
N GLY A 202 21.34 -4.77 -5.14
CA GLY A 202 22.37 -5.64 -4.53
C GLY A 202 22.99 -5.02 -3.27
N LEU A 203 22.20 -4.29 -2.45
CA LEU A 203 22.70 -3.54 -1.32
C LEU A 203 23.21 -4.46 -0.20
N GLN A 204 24.37 -4.12 0.34
CA GLN A 204 24.96 -4.80 1.49
C GLN A 204 25.53 -3.75 2.46
N ASN A 205 25.43 -4.03 3.76
CA ASN A 205 26.00 -3.20 4.83
C ASN A 205 25.51 -1.73 4.80
N GLN A 206 24.25 -1.50 4.42
CA GLN A 206 23.61 -0.19 4.44
C GLN A 206 22.53 -0.12 5.52
N THR A 207 22.38 1.06 6.09
CA THR A 207 21.29 1.36 7.04
C THR A 207 20.09 1.90 6.28
N LEU A 208 19.03 1.10 6.21
CA LEU A 208 17.79 1.43 5.52
C LEU A 208 16.65 1.53 6.54
N VAL A 209 15.84 2.57 6.44
CA VAL A 209 14.69 2.82 7.32
C VAL A 209 13.41 2.74 6.51
N ALA A 210 12.42 1.99 6.96
CA ALA A 210 11.07 1.96 6.38
C ALA A 210 10.06 2.52 7.37
N ILE A 211 9.19 3.42 6.90
CA ILE A 211 8.11 3.96 7.72
C ILE A 211 6.96 2.95 7.75
N SER A 212 6.86 2.19 8.83
CA SER A 212 5.75 1.28 9.08
C SER A 212 4.60 2.05 9.73
N CYS A 213 3.67 2.49 8.91
CA CYS A 213 2.54 3.33 9.33
C CYS A 213 1.20 2.62 9.12
N GLY A 214 0.26 2.87 10.03
CA GLY A 214 -1.11 2.37 9.92
C GLY A 214 -1.28 0.88 10.27
N ALA A 215 -2.35 0.61 11.02
CA ALA A 215 -2.74 -0.72 11.46
C ALA A 215 -4.26 -0.92 11.39
N ASN A 216 -4.98 -0.15 10.56
CA ASN A 216 -6.43 -0.24 10.38
C ASN A 216 -6.80 -1.47 9.51
N MET A 217 -6.27 -2.62 9.85
CA MET A 217 -6.54 -3.88 9.17
C MET A 217 -7.89 -4.44 9.60
N ASN A 218 -8.78 -4.68 8.64
CA ASN A 218 -9.99 -5.45 8.89
C ASN A 218 -9.63 -6.94 9.02
N PHE A 219 -10.17 -7.59 10.04
CA PHE A 219 -9.81 -8.98 10.37
C PHE A 219 -10.14 -9.97 9.24
N ASP A 220 -11.22 -9.75 8.51
CA ASP A 220 -11.62 -10.55 7.35
C ASP A 220 -10.63 -10.48 6.18
N ARG A 221 -9.83 -9.42 6.08
CA ARG A 221 -8.76 -9.30 5.07
C ARG A 221 -7.53 -10.16 5.37
N LEU A 222 -7.35 -10.62 6.61
CA LEU A 222 -6.16 -11.41 6.99
C LEU A 222 -6.03 -12.70 6.20
N ARG A 223 -7.16 -13.33 5.85
CA ARG A 223 -7.15 -14.51 5.00
C ARG A 223 -6.55 -14.21 3.63
N PHE A 224 -7.01 -13.15 2.98
CA PHE A 224 -6.48 -12.71 1.69
C PHE A 224 -4.98 -12.39 1.77
N VAL A 225 -4.55 -11.70 2.83
CA VAL A 225 -3.13 -11.37 3.05
C VAL A 225 -2.30 -12.64 3.20
N ALA A 226 -2.76 -13.62 3.97
CA ALA A 226 -2.04 -14.88 4.19
C ALA A 226 -1.86 -15.66 2.89
N GLU A 227 -2.91 -15.77 2.08
CA GLU A 227 -2.88 -16.47 0.78
C GLU A 227 -1.93 -15.77 -0.21
N ARG A 228 -1.94 -14.43 -0.27
CA ARG A 228 -1.12 -13.65 -1.21
C ARG A 228 0.32 -13.47 -0.77
N ALA A 229 0.61 -13.54 0.53
CA ALA A 229 1.96 -13.39 1.05
C ALA A 229 2.91 -14.47 0.53
N GLU A 230 2.46 -15.72 0.41
CA GLU A 230 3.27 -16.82 -0.13
C GLU A 230 3.64 -16.60 -1.61
N VAL A 231 2.71 -16.01 -2.39
CA VAL A 231 2.97 -15.61 -3.78
C VAL A 231 4.01 -14.47 -3.84
N GLY A 232 3.85 -13.47 -2.98
CA GLY A 232 4.79 -12.34 -2.89
C GLY A 232 6.20 -12.73 -2.45
N GLU A 233 6.33 -13.80 -1.66
CA GLU A 233 7.62 -14.42 -1.30
C GLU A 233 8.19 -15.35 -2.37
N GLN A 234 7.47 -15.54 -3.48
CA GLN A 234 7.82 -16.48 -4.55
C GLN A 234 7.96 -17.93 -4.05
N ARG A 235 7.14 -18.29 -3.07
CA ARG A 235 7.06 -19.65 -2.50
C ARG A 235 5.85 -20.43 -2.99
N GLU A 236 4.99 -19.78 -3.74
CA GLU A 236 3.79 -20.37 -4.34
C GLU A 236 3.71 -20.01 -5.82
N ALA A 237 3.37 -20.98 -6.63
CA ALA A 237 2.98 -20.78 -8.02
C ALA A 237 1.51 -21.14 -8.21
N ILE A 238 0.76 -20.25 -8.85
CA ILE A 238 -0.68 -20.45 -9.11
C ILE A 238 -0.89 -20.68 -10.60
N PHE A 239 -1.63 -21.75 -10.92
CA PHE A 239 -1.95 -22.10 -12.30
C PHE A 239 -3.45 -22.19 -12.51
N ALA A 240 -3.92 -21.66 -13.64
CA ALA A 240 -5.24 -21.92 -14.18
C ALA A 240 -5.07 -22.83 -15.41
N ILE A 241 -5.56 -24.06 -15.36
CA ILE A 241 -5.32 -25.09 -16.36
C ILE A 241 -6.67 -25.63 -16.86
N THR A 242 -6.80 -25.78 -18.16
CA THR A 242 -7.96 -26.45 -18.75
C THR A 242 -7.56 -27.86 -19.16
N VAL A 243 -8.30 -28.87 -18.69
CA VAL A 243 -8.08 -30.29 -19.02
C VAL A 243 -9.31 -30.86 -19.71
N PRO A 244 -9.16 -31.87 -20.59
CA PRO A 244 -10.30 -32.61 -21.10
C PRO A 244 -11.06 -33.32 -19.96
N GLU A 245 -12.39 -33.31 -19.99
CA GLU A 245 -13.23 -34.04 -19.03
C GLU A 245 -13.36 -35.52 -19.46
N GLU A 246 -12.26 -36.27 -19.37
CA GLU A 246 -12.12 -37.65 -19.73
C GLU A 246 -11.52 -38.45 -18.58
N ARG A 247 -11.83 -39.76 -18.54
CA ARG A 247 -11.26 -40.67 -17.52
C ARG A 247 -9.71 -40.66 -17.62
N GLY A 248 -9.06 -40.29 -16.51
CA GLY A 248 -7.60 -40.29 -16.39
C GLY A 248 -6.95 -38.93 -16.64
N SER A 249 -7.67 -37.90 -17.12
CA SER A 249 -7.09 -36.55 -17.32
C SER A 249 -6.59 -35.95 -16.02
N PHE A 250 -7.35 -36.07 -14.94
CA PHE A 250 -6.94 -35.61 -13.62
C PHE A 250 -5.70 -36.36 -13.09
N ARG A 251 -5.62 -37.67 -13.32
CA ARG A 251 -4.44 -38.47 -12.95
C ARG A 251 -3.19 -38.00 -13.72
N LYS A 252 -3.30 -37.79 -15.02
CA LYS A 252 -2.20 -37.22 -15.83
C LYS A 252 -1.76 -35.85 -15.33
N PHE A 253 -2.70 -35.00 -14.92
CA PHE A 253 -2.39 -33.73 -14.33
C PHE A 253 -1.60 -33.89 -13.01
N CYS A 254 -2.02 -34.76 -12.11
CA CYS A 254 -1.30 -35.05 -10.86
C CYS A 254 0.09 -35.64 -11.12
N ASP A 255 0.23 -36.53 -12.10
CA ASP A 255 1.51 -37.13 -12.49
C ASP A 255 2.48 -36.05 -13.03
N LEU A 256 1.97 -35.04 -13.75
CA LEU A 256 2.77 -33.89 -14.24
C LEU A 256 3.22 -32.96 -13.11
N LEU A 257 2.38 -32.72 -12.11
CA LEU A 257 2.77 -31.90 -10.95
C LEU A 257 3.87 -32.55 -10.11
N GLY A 258 3.94 -33.89 -10.13
CA GLY A 258 4.89 -34.63 -9.31
C GLY A 258 4.62 -34.52 -7.81
N PRO A 259 5.63 -34.82 -6.96
CA PRO A 259 5.50 -34.79 -5.49
C PRO A 259 5.63 -33.36 -4.95
N THR A 260 4.67 -32.50 -5.30
CA THR A 260 4.65 -31.09 -4.89
C THR A 260 3.52 -30.86 -3.90
N ASN A 261 3.76 -30.04 -2.88
CA ASN A 261 2.70 -29.65 -1.95
C ASN A 261 1.70 -28.75 -2.65
N VAL A 262 0.44 -29.17 -2.66
CA VAL A 262 -0.68 -28.38 -3.19
C VAL A 262 -1.21 -27.49 -2.06
N THR A 263 -1.23 -26.18 -2.28
CA THR A 263 -1.69 -25.18 -1.32
C THR A 263 -3.15 -24.83 -1.54
N GLU A 264 -3.58 -24.80 -2.80
CA GLU A 264 -4.97 -24.58 -3.19
C GLU A 264 -5.35 -25.50 -4.34
N PHE A 265 -6.59 -25.99 -4.31
CA PHE A 265 -7.12 -26.81 -5.40
C PHE A 265 -8.60 -26.54 -5.61
N ASN A 266 -8.95 -26.12 -6.82
CA ASN A 266 -10.34 -25.91 -7.22
C ASN A 266 -10.55 -26.54 -8.60
N TYR A 267 -11.53 -27.44 -8.69
CA TYR A 267 -11.89 -28.14 -9.91
C TYR A 267 -13.31 -27.75 -10.32
N ARG A 268 -13.48 -27.23 -11.52
CA ARG A 268 -14.78 -26.82 -12.04
C ARG A 268 -14.98 -27.36 -13.46
N MET A 269 -16.05 -28.08 -13.68
CA MET A 269 -16.49 -28.43 -15.01
C MET A 269 -17.00 -27.19 -15.72
N SER A 270 -16.38 -26.84 -16.86
CA SER A 270 -16.86 -25.76 -17.74
C SER A 270 -18.04 -26.20 -18.56
N ASP A 271 -17.92 -27.41 -19.15
CA ASP A 271 -18.93 -28.10 -19.93
C ASP A 271 -18.67 -29.62 -19.83
N SER A 272 -19.41 -30.42 -20.61
CA SER A 272 -19.27 -31.90 -20.58
C SER A 272 -17.94 -32.42 -21.16
N THR A 273 -17.12 -31.55 -21.78
CA THR A 273 -15.86 -31.94 -22.46
C THR A 273 -14.62 -31.37 -21.82
N LYS A 274 -14.75 -30.34 -20.97
CA LYS A 274 -13.62 -29.61 -20.39
C LYS A 274 -13.86 -29.25 -18.93
N ALA A 275 -12.81 -29.36 -18.14
CA ALA A 275 -12.76 -28.85 -16.77
C ALA A 275 -11.63 -27.83 -16.61
N ASN A 276 -11.87 -26.84 -15.76
CA ASN A 276 -10.88 -25.86 -15.34
C ASN A 276 -10.37 -26.21 -13.95
N ILE A 277 -9.07 -26.32 -13.83
CA ILE A 277 -8.37 -26.55 -12.56
C ILE A 277 -7.67 -25.24 -12.19
N PHE A 278 -7.94 -24.75 -11.01
CA PHE A 278 -7.16 -23.72 -10.36
C PHE A 278 -6.35 -24.36 -9.24
N VAL A 279 -5.02 -24.27 -9.32
CA VAL A 279 -4.14 -24.96 -8.40
C VAL A 279 -3.01 -24.04 -7.96
N GLY A 280 -2.81 -23.97 -6.65
CA GLY A 280 -1.62 -23.40 -6.01
C GLY A 280 -0.65 -24.53 -5.63
N ILE A 281 0.62 -24.36 -5.90
CA ILE A 281 1.67 -25.29 -5.50
C ILE A 281 2.80 -24.57 -4.79
N GLN A 282 3.32 -25.20 -3.76
CA GLN A 282 4.49 -24.69 -3.04
C GLN A 282 5.76 -24.89 -3.89
N ILE A 283 6.52 -23.82 -4.04
CA ILE A 283 7.81 -23.83 -4.74
C ILE A 283 8.93 -23.33 -3.82
N GLY A 284 10.14 -23.78 -4.05
CA GLY A 284 11.30 -23.34 -3.27
C GLY A 284 11.85 -21.99 -3.72
N ASN A 285 11.70 -21.67 -5.00
CA ASN A 285 12.09 -20.39 -5.60
C ASN A 285 11.47 -20.25 -7.01
N ARG A 286 11.63 -19.08 -7.61
CA ARG A 286 11.07 -18.75 -8.94
C ARG A 286 11.61 -19.59 -10.09
N ALA A 287 12.77 -20.23 -9.94
CA ALA A 287 13.38 -21.03 -11.00
C ALA A 287 12.83 -22.46 -11.07
N GLN A 288 12.18 -22.93 -10.01
CA GLN A 288 11.48 -24.21 -9.95
C GLN A 288 10.18 -24.17 -10.72
#